data_05fbdb6ca7ca74833ffabcb8ba8b768d
#
_entry.id   05fbdb6ca7ca74833ffabcb8ba8b768d
#
_cell.length_a   1.000
_cell.length_b   1.000
_cell.length_c   1.000
_cell.angle_alpha   90.00
_cell.angle_beta   90.00
_cell.angle_gamma   90.00
#
_symmetry.space_group_name_H-M   'P 1'
#
loop_
_entity.id
_entity.type
_entity.pdbx_description
1 polymer ?
#
loop_
_entity_poly.entity_id
_entity_poly.type
_entity_poly.pdbx_seq_one_letter_code
_entity_poly.pdbx_strand_id
1 'polypeptide(L)'
;MKALLTVFLSLTLSACNYPGMQQRLAQGKVLSFERSKGNCLACHIIEDGEDPGNIGPALVNIQEKYQSKDQLQAIIWDATQFNANTSMPPFGKNKILTPEELELVTDYIWSVNSLTSANK
;
A
#
# COMPACT_ATOMS: atom_id res chain seq x y z
N MET A 1 -34.71 -12.19 52.86
CA MET A 1 -33.47 -12.52 52.10
C MET A 1 -33.63 -11.97 50.71
N LYS A 2 -32.97 -10.85 50.40
CA LYS A 2 -33.01 -10.18 49.06
C LYS A 2 -31.75 -10.54 48.34
N ALA A 3 -31.85 -11.34 47.30
CA ALA A 3 -30.74 -11.66 46.41
C ALA A 3 -30.48 -10.46 45.46
N LEU A 4 -29.34 -9.79 45.60
CA LEU A 4 -28.86 -8.81 44.64
C LEU A 4 -28.28 -9.55 43.44
N LEU A 5 -28.94 -9.45 42.30
CA LEU A 5 -28.45 -9.94 41.02
C LEU A 5 -27.57 -8.85 40.43
N THR A 6 -26.26 -8.99 40.58
CA THR A 6 -25.26 -8.12 39.88
C THR A 6 -25.09 -8.57 38.45
N VAL A 7 -25.72 -7.81 37.54
CA VAL A 7 -25.47 -7.98 36.09
C VAL A 7 -24.11 -7.38 35.73
N PHE A 8 -23.14 -8.22 35.47
CA PHE A 8 -21.87 -7.80 34.87
C PHE A 8 -22.09 -7.53 33.37
N LEU A 9 -22.18 -6.26 33.02
CA LEU A 9 -22.20 -5.81 31.63
C LEU A 9 -20.78 -5.89 31.08
N SER A 10 -20.45 -7.02 30.43
CA SER A 10 -19.18 -7.21 29.75
C SER A 10 -19.15 -6.32 28.49
N LEU A 11 -18.47 -5.18 28.56
CA LEU A 11 -18.12 -4.38 27.39
C LEU A 11 -17.06 -5.17 26.58
N THR A 12 -17.49 -5.91 25.58
CA THR A 12 -16.57 -6.45 24.56
C THR A 12 -16.12 -5.30 23.68
N LEU A 13 -14.90 -4.81 23.88
CA LEU A 13 -14.22 -3.96 22.90
C LEU A 13 -14.02 -4.80 21.63
N SER A 14 -14.93 -4.68 20.68
CA SER A 14 -14.71 -5.17 19.32
C SER A 14 -13.58 -4.32 18.74
N ALA A 15 -12.36 -4.83 18.76
CA ALA A 15 -11.27 -4.30 17.93
C ALA A 15 -11.77 -4.33 16.48
N CYS A 16 -11.96 -3.15 15.88
CA CYS A 16 -12.29 -3.00 14.47
C CYS A 16 -11.13 -3.53 13.62
N ASN A 17 -11.05 -4.82 13.47
CA ASN A 17 -10.30 -5.43 12.37
C ASN A 17 -11.09 -5.11 11.11
N TYR A 18 -10.58 -4.18 10.29
CA TYR A 18 -11.15 -3.90 8.98
C TYR A 18 -10.69 -4.99 7.99
N PRO A 19 -11.42 -6.11 7.84
CA PRO A 19 -11.02 -7.17 6.90
C PRO A 19 -10.89 -6.63 5.47
N GLY A 20 -11.64 -5.59 5.13
CA GLY A 20 -11.55 -4.92 3.84
C GLY A 20 -10.20 -4.24 3.57
N MET A 21 -9.56 -3.61 4.57
CA MET A 21 -8.25 -2.96 4.38
C MET A 21 -7.15 -4.00 4.14
N GLN A 22 -7.09 -5.07 4.94
CA GLN A 22 -6.10 -6.14 4.75
C GLN A 22 -6.23 -6.79 3.37
N GLN A 23 -7.46 -7.02 2.92
CA GLN A 23 -7.72 -7.56 1.59
C GLN A 23 -7.25 -6.59 0.48
N ARG A 24 -7.51 -5.29 0.62
CA ARG A 24 -7.04 -4.27 -0.33
C ARG A 24 -5.51 -4.24 -0.42
N LEU A 25 -4.81 -4.27 0.72
CA LEU A 25 -3.35 -4.29 0.76
C LEU A 25 -2.78 -5.55 0.12
N ALA A 26 -3.38 -6.71 0.37
CA ALA A 26 -2.98 -7.96 -0.26
C ALA A 26 -3.17 -7.93 -1.79
N GLN A 27 -4.29 -7.40 -2.27
CA GLN A 27 -4.53 -7.21 -3.71
C GLN A 27 -3.55 -6.21 -4.32
N GLY A 28 -3.30 -5.10 -3.65
CA GLY A 28 -2.33 -4.10 -4.08
C GLY A 28 -0.92 -4.67 -4.19
N LYS A 29 -0.50 -5.51 -3.24
CA LYS A 29 0.78 -6.22 -3.28
C LYS A 29 0.87 -7.13 -4.51
N VAL A 30 -0.15 -7.95 -4.75
CA VAL A 30 -0.19 -8.84 -5.93
C VAL A 30 -0.05 -8.02 -7.21
N LEU A 31 -0.85 -6.96 -7.38
CA LEU A 31 -0.79 -6.08 -8.56
C LEU A 31 0.57 -5.40 -8.72
N SER A 32 1.19 -4.99 -7.61
CA SER A 32 2.52 -4.35 -7.62
C SER A 32 3.62 -5.30 -8.10
N PHE A 33 3.50 -6.60 -7.78
CA PHE A 33 4.51 -7.60 -8.12
C PHE A 33 4.24 -8.33 -9.43
N GLU A 34 3.01 -8.29 -9.93
CA GLU A 34 2.64 -8.93 -11.19
C GLU A 34 3.31 -8.26 -12.38
N ARG A 35 4.02 -9.07 -13.20
CA ARG A 35 4.80 -8.59 -14.34
C ARG A 35 3.97 -7.92 -15.43
N SER A 36 2.73 -8.34 -15.58
CA SER A 36 1.79 -7.76 -16.57
C SER A 36 1.07 -6.52 -16.06
N LYS A 37 1.29 -6.11 -14.81
CA LYS A 37 0.63 -4.99 -14.13
C LYS A 37 1.66 -3.97 -13.65
N GLY A 38 1.83 -3.83 -12.34
CA GLY A 38 2.77 -2.89 -11.76
C GLY A 38 4.22 -3.22 -12.06
N ASN A 39 4.60 -4.49 -11.91
CA ASN A 39 5.96 -4.95 -12.09
C ASN A 39 7.01 -4.10 -11.34
N CYS A 40 6.64 -3.59 -10.17
CA CYS A 40 7.43 -2.61 -9.42
C CYS A 40 8.81 -3.16 -9.03
N LEU A 41 8.90 -4.49 -8.79
CA LEU A 41 10.15 -5.15 -8.45
C LEU A 41 11.18 -5.13 -9.58
N ALA A 42 10.77 -4.92 -10.83
CA ALA A 42 11.73 -4.79 -11.94
C ALA A 42 12.69 -3.61 -11.73
N CYS A 43 12.27 -2.59 -10.98
CA CYS A 43 13.02 -1.36 -10.78
C CYS A 43 13.26 -1.01 -9.31
N HIS A 44 12.40 -1.44 -8.40
CA HIS A 44 12.39 -1.02 -7.00
C HIS A 44 12.65 -2.16 -6.03
N ILE A 45 13.43 -1.89 -5.01
CA ILE A 45 13.50 -2.75 -3.82
C ILE A 45 12.26 -2.47 -2.97
N ILE A 46 11.50 -3.51 -2.69
CA ILE A 46 10.32 -3.49 -1.82
C ILE A 46 10.47 -4.63 -0.82
N GLU A 47 10.12 -4.40 0.45
CA GLU A 47 10.10 -5.45 1.47
C GLU A 47 9.27 -6.65 1.00
N ASP A 48 9.71 -7.86 1.29
CA ASP A 48 9.12 -9.12 0.83
C ASP A 48 9.18 -9.38 -0.70
N GLY A 49 9.85 -8.51 -1.46
CA GLY A 49 10.08 -8.74 -2.89
C GLY A 49 11.32 -9.59 -3.14
N GLU A 50 11.21 -10.54 -4.06
CA GLU A 50 12.33 -11.40 -4.50
C GLU A 50 13.02 -10.81 -5.74
N ASP A 51 14.34 -10.90 -5.76
CA ASP A 51 15.18 -10.47 -6.91
C ASP A 51 14.85 -9.06 -7.46
N PRO A 52 14.81 -8.02 -6.61
CA PRO A 52 14.44 -6.68 -7.07
C PRO A 52 15.52 -6.05 -7.93
N GLY A 53 15.07 -5.22 -8.90
CA GLY A 53 15.94 -4.31 -9.63
C GLY A 53 16.36 -3.10 -8.77
N ASN A 54 17.26 -2.29 -9.33
CA ASN A 54 17.82 -1.11 -8.67
C ASN A 54 17.78 0.16 -9.54
N ILE A 55 17.01 0.15 -10.62
CA ILE A 55 16.84 1.32 -11.51
C ILE A 55 16.13 2.46 -10.79
N GLY A 56 15.09 2.12 -9.99
CA GLY A 56 14.40 3.06 -9.14
C GLY A 56 14.91 3.04 -7.70
N PRO A 57 14.55 4.04 -6.87
CA PRO A 57 14.90 4.04 -5.46
C PRO A 57 14.18 2.92 -4.71
N ALA A 58 14.77 2.47 -3.59
CA ALA A 58 14.08 1.57 -2.67
C ALA A 58 12.79 2.22 -2.15
N LEU A 59 11.69 1.46 -2.17
CA LEU A 59 10.40 1.90 -1.65
C LEU A 59 10.33 1.63 -0.14
N VAL A 60 10.97 2.51 0.62
CA VAL A 60 11.02 2.49 2.08
C VAL A 60 10.68 3.89 2.59
N ASN A 61 10.08 3.97 3.76
CA ASN A 61 9.70 5.24 4.40
C ASN A 61 8.89 6.16 3.45
N ILE A 62 7.92 5.58 2.76
CA ILE A 62 7.11 6.30 1.75
C ILE A 62 6.37 7.47 2.38
N GLN A 63 5.78 7.30 3.56
CA GLN A 63 5.02 8.34 4.26
C GLN A 63 5.90 9.50 4.76
N GLU A 64 7.21 9.30 4.87
CA GLU A 64 8.17 10.36 5.18
C GLU A 64 8.60 11.15 3.92
N LYS A 65 8.53 10.50 2.74
CA LYS A 65 8.95 11.09 1.47
C LYS A 65 7.86 11.90 0.79
N TYR A 66 6.60 11.52 0.99
CA TYR A 66 5.45 12.14 0.32
C TYR A 66 4.47 12.71 1.33
N GLN A 67 3.92 13.88 1.03
CA GLN A 67 3.02 14.60 1.93
C GLN A 67 1.64 13.93 2.05
N SER A 68 1.22 13.20 1.03
CA SER A 68 -0.07 12.53 1.00
C SER A 68 -0.06 11.31 0.08
N LYS A 69 -1.01 10.42 0.31
CA LYS A 69 -1.26 9.28 -0.58
C LYS A 69 -1.65 9.73 -1.99
N ASP A 70 -2.37 10.85 -2.11
CA ASP A 70 -2.77 11.40 -3.40
C ASP A 70 -1.55 11.86 -4.22
N GLN A 71 -0.54 12.42 -3.57
CA GLN A 71 0.73 12.76 -4.23
C GLN A 71 1.43 11.51 -4.76
N LEU A 72 1.50 10.44 -3.97
CA LEU A 72 2.05 9.16 -4.41
C LEU A 72 1.26 8.59 -5.58
N GLN A 73 -0.07 8.62 -5.52
CA GLN A 73 -0.93 8.15 -6.61
C GLN A 73 -0.70 8.93 -7.91
N ALA A 74 -0.55 10.24 -7.84
CA ALA A 74 -0.26 11.07 -9.00
C ALA A 74 1.08 10.69 -9.66
N ILE A 75 2.10 10.35 -8.85
CA ILE A 75 3.40 9.90 -9.36
C ILE A 75 3.28 8.53 -10.04
N ILE A 76 2.55 7.58 -9.44
CA ILE A 76 2.33 6.26 -10.05
C ILE A 76 1.49 6.40 -11.33
N TRP A 77 0.52 7.33 -11.33
CA TRP A 77 -0.31 7.59 -12.50
C TRP A 77 0.52 8.08 -13.70
N ASP A 78 1.40 9.08 -13.48
CA ASP A 78 2.32 9.59 -14.51
C ASP A 78 3.54 10.28 -13.88
N ALA A 79 4.60 9.52 -13.64
CA ALA A 79 5.85 10.03 -13.07
C ALA A 79 6.55 11.05 -13.99
N THR A 80 6.24 11.07 -15.29
CA THR A 80 6.84 12.03 -16.22
C THR A 80 6.46 13.48 -15.93
N GLN A 81 5.36 13.71 -15.23
CA GLN A 81 4.95 15.05 -14.79
C GLN A 81 5.87 15.63 -13.71
N PHE A 82 6.57 14.77 -12.97
CA PHE A 82 7.48 15.15 -11.89
C PHE A 82 8.95 15.07 -12.31
N ASN A 83 9.28 14.17 -13.23
CA ASN A 83 10.59 14.02 -13.82
C ASN A 83 10.45 13.55 -15.27
N ALA A 84 10.67 14.44 -16.23
CA ALA A 84 10.54 14.17 -17.66
C ALA A 84 11.49 13.07 -18.17
N ASN A 85 12.59 12.81 -17.45
CA ASN A 85 13.60 11.81 -17.81
C ASN A 85 13.45 10.49 -17.06
N THR A 86 12.32 10.28 -16.36
CA THR A 86 12.09 9.05 -15.62
C THR A 86 11.92 7.85 -16.54
N SER A 87 12.46 6.70 -16.11
CA SER A 87 12.19 5.40 -16.76
C SER A 87 10.92 4.73 -16.21
N MET A 88 10.31 5.30 -15.17
CA MET A 88 9.09 4.75 -14.57
C MET A 88 7.93 4.90 -15.54
N PRO A 89 7.23 3.81 -15.90
CA PRO A 89 6.09 3.88 -16.80
C PRO A 89 4.94 4.71 -16.22
N PRO A 90 4.17 5.43 -17.05
CA PRO A 90 2.97 6.13 -16.61
C PRO A 90 1.78 5.16 -16.49
N PHE A 91 1.70 4.45 -15.37
CA PHE A 91 0.81 3.30 -15.16
C PHE A 91 -0.68 3.63 -15.34
N GLY A 92 -1.12 4.78 -14.86
CA GLY A 92 -2.51 5.21 -15.02
C GLY A 92 -2.77 5.81 -16.40
N LYS A 93 -1.93 6.75 -16.83
CA LYS A 93 -2.09 7.46 -18.10
C LYS A 93 -2.10 6.51 -19.31
N ASN A 94 -1.23 5.51 -19.30
CA ASN A 94 -1.14 4.51 -20.37
C ASN A 94 -2.05 3.30 -20.13
N LYS A 95 -2.93 3.34 -19.11
CA LYS A 95 -3.90 2.28 -18.80
C LYS A 95 -3.26 0.91 -18.56
N ILE A 96 -2.03 0.88 -18.02
CA ILE A 96 -1.37 -0.35 -17.56
C ILE A 96 -2.11 -0.87 -16.32
N LEU A 97 -2.52 0.05 -15.44
CA LEU A 97 -3.42 -0.20 -14.31
C LEU A 97 -4.76 0.49 -14.57
N THR A 98 -5.85 -0.17 -14.24
CA THR A 98 -7.16 0.50 -14.16
C THR A 98 -7.18 1.51 -13.02
N PRO A 99 -8.15 2.44 -12.95
CA PRO A 99 -8.26 3.34 -11.80
C PRO A 99 -8.35 2.61 -10.46
N GLU A 100 -9.09 1.51 -10.38
CA GLU A 100 -9.25 0.69 -9.18
C GLU A 100 -7.94 -0.04 -8.81
N GLU A 101 -7.24 -0.58 -9.81
CA GLU A 101 -5.93 -1.22 -9.61
C GLU A 101 -4.88 -0.20 -9.15
N LEU A 102 -4.92 1.01 -9.69
CA LEU A 102 -4.03 2.11 -9.29
C LEU A 102 -4.23 2.48 -7.80
N GLU A 103 -5.48 2.57 -7.35
CA GLU A 103 -5.79 2.80 -5.93
C GLU A 103 -5.26 1.68 -5.04
N LEU A 104 -5.46 0.42 -5.42
CA LEU A 104 -4.98 -0.74 -4.66
C LEU A 104 -3.45 -0.76 -4.56
N VAL A 105 -2.76 -0.52 -5.68
CA VAL A 105 -1.29 -0.40 -5.71
C VAL A 105 -0.84 0.75 -4.82
N THR A 106 -1.50 1.91 -4.92
CA THR A 106 -1.16 3.07 -4.09
C THR A 106 -1.37 2.79 -2.60
N ASP A 107 -2.46 2.13 -2.22
CA ASP A 107 -2.72 1.74 -0.83
C ASP A 107 -1.62 0.83 -0.29
N TYR A 108 -1.22 -0.17 -1.07
CA TYR A 108 -0.15 -1.09 -0.69
C TYR A 108 1.19 -0.36 -0.53
N ILE A 109 1.64 0.39 -1.54
CA ILE A 109 2.92 1.11 -1.50
C ILE A 109 2.93 2.13 -0.36
N TRP A 110 1.82 2.82 -0.11
CA TRP A 110 1.69 3.73 1.03
C TRP A 110 1.85 3.01 2.37
N SER A 111 1.44 1.74 2.47
CA SER A 111 1.49 0.94 3.70
C SER A 111 2.85 0.29 3.98
N VAL A 112 3.77 0.24 3.01
CA VAL A 112 5.04 -0.51 3.13
C VAL A 112 5.84 -0.17 4.41
N ASN A 113 5.72 1.05 4.93
CA ASN A 113 6.42 1.45 6.15
C ASN A 113 5.66 1.14 7.45
N SER A 114 4.36 0.88 7.37
CA SER A 114 3.57 0.57 8.55
C SER A 114 3.77 -0.85 9.07
N LEU A 115 4.33 -1.73 8.24
CA LEU A 115 4.54 -3.14 8.58
C LEU A 115 5.78 -3.35 9.46
N THR A 116 6.81 -2.50 9.35
CA THR A 116 8.01 -2.55 10.19
C THR A 116 7.80 -1.99 11.60
N SER A 117 6.78 -1.16 11.79
CA SER A 117 6.49 -0.55 13.11
C SER A 117 5.70 -1.47 14.05
N ALA A 118 5.10 -2.54 13.54
CA ALA A 118 4.26 -3.44 14.35
C ALA A 118 5.04 -4.56 15.06
N ASN A 119 6.36 -4.70 14.81
CA ASN A 119 7.20 -5.77 15.35
C ASN A 119 8.38 -5.25 16.20
N LYS A 120 8.23 -4.10 16.88
CA LYS A 120 9.18 -3.65 17.91
C LYS A 120 8.54 -3.57 19.27
#